data_a5031caf4a57ffe69a6dcf0f918f4b3f
#
_entry.id   a5031caf4a57ffe69a6dcf0f918f4b3f
#
_cell.length_a   1.000
_cell.length_b   1.000
_cell.length_c   1.000
_cell.angle_alpha   90.00
_cell.angle_beta   90.00
_cell.angle_gamma   90.00
#
_symmetry.space_group_name_H-M   'P 1'
#
loop_
_entity.id
_entity.type
_entity.pdbx_description
1 polymer ?
#
loop_
_entity_poly.entity_id
_entity_poly.type
_entity_poly.pdbx_seq_one_letter_code
_entity_poly.pdbx_strand_id
1 'polypeptide(L)'
;MRTVNKFIFTGLFFVLAVCAFAQAQDSIVHADTTVITAQDVTVVPPDSLKAADSLQVMTDTVPPKKTKVYLIHSNTLSFDKAVKPDAQILNGDVCFRHDSSYMYCDSAYFFEQTNSLEAFSNVRMEQGDTLFVYGDYLFYDGNTQVAYLRENVRMENGQVTLFTDSLNYERIPNIGYYFEGGLIVDSLNQLSSFYGQYSPETKLAVFNDSVQVENPDFTLYSDTLHYDTESKVATILGPSVIVSDSGTIHTSRGWYDTVNNTSLLLDQSQVESGEKILIGDSIFYNRDTGMGEVYGNMSLIDTAQHVTLQGEYGYYNEQTGYAFATDSARFLEYSQGDTLFLHADTLQMVTVDSVYREIKAYYGVRFYRIDMQGVCDSMQFNTRDSVLYMYTEPVLWNEQYQLYGDTIAIYMNDSTIEYAHVIQFAFAAQHVDSSYYNQLKGNDLKAYFLSLIHISEPTRHSLIS
;
A
#
# COMPACT_ATOMS: atom_id res chain seq x y z
N MET A 1 -48.54 11.22 -16.43
CA MET A 1 -48.82 9.76 -16.49
C MET A 1 -47.64 9.08 -17.14
N ARG A 2 -47.02 8.10 -16.44
CA ARG A 2 -45.78 7.35 -16.78
C ARG A 2 -44.48 8.18 -16.78
N THR A 3 -43.69 8.11 -15.74
CA THR A 3 -42.63 7.14 -15.51
C THR A 3 -42.03 7.36 -14.10
N VAL A 4 -42.49 6.60 -13.14
CA VAL A 4 -41.79 6.35 -11.87
C VAL A 4 -41.74 4.82 -11.78
N ASN A 5 -40.56 4.27 -12.03
CA ASN A 5 -40.17 2.92 -11.59
C ASN A 5 -38.87 2.53 -12.29
N LYS A 6 -37.72 2.82 -11.65
CA LYS A 6 -36.46 2.13 -11.93
C LYS A 6 -35.34 2.57 -10.92
N PHE A 7 -35.58 2.43 -9.64
CA PHE A 7 -34.48 2.57 -8.65
C PHE A 7 -34.76 1.79 -7.36
N ILE A 8 -35.16 0.52 -7.46
CA ILE A 8 -35.21 -0.39 -6.30
C ILE A 8 -34.78 -1.79 -6.76
N PHE A 9 -33.53 -1.97 -7.22
CA PHE A 9 -33.03 -3.34 -7.47
C PHE A 9 -31.51 -3.49 -7.39
N THR A 10 -30.74 -2.52 -6.95
CA THR A 10 -29.30 -2.64 -6.84
C THR A 10 -28.79 -2.77 -5.40
N GLY A 11 -29.64 -2.58 -4.40
CA GLY A 11 -29.23 -2.71 -2.99
C GLY A 11 -29.26 -4.14 -2.40
N LEU A 12 -29.91 -5.11 -3.10
CA LEU A 12 -30.09 -6.47 -2.55
C LEU A 12 -29.02 -7.47 -3.01
N PHE A 13 -28.17 -7.11 -3.97
CA PHE A 13 -27.13 -8.02 -4.47
C PHE A 13 -25.80 -7.93 -3.68
N PHE A 14 -25.57 -6.84 -2.96
CA PHE A 14 -24.33 -6.65 -2.20
C PHE A 14 -24.32 -7.36 -0.83
N VAL A 15 -25.48 -7.55 -0.21
CA VAL A 15 -25.61 -8.26 1.07
C VAL A 15 -25.44 -9.79 0.93
N LEU A 16 -25.72 -10.34 -0.27
CA LEU A 16 -25.55 -11.78 -0.53
C LEU A 16 -24.12 -12.20 -0.89
N ALA A 17 -23.28 -11.27 -1.33
CA ALA A 17 -21.87 -11.57 -1.63
C ALA A 17 -20.99 -11.69 -0.37
N VAL A 18 -21.30 -10.93 0.69
CA VAL A 18 -20.56 -10.98 1.96
C VAL A 18 -20.88 -12.26 2.75
N CYS A 19 -22.11 -12.80 2.65
CA CYS A 19 -22.45 -14.09 3.29
C CYS A 19 -21.87 -15.31 2.57
N ALA A 20 -21.49 -15.21 1.29
CA ALA A 20 -20.92 -16.35 0.56
C ALA A 20 -19.44 -16.59 0.87
N PHE A 21 -18.70 -15.57 1.33
CA PHE A 21 -17.29 -15.72 1.74
C PHE A 21 -17.12 -16.31 3.14
N ALA A 22 -18.11 -16.17 4.03
CA ALA A 22 -18.07 -16.74 5.38
C ALA A 22 -18.38 -18.25 5.41
N GLN A 23 -18.94 -18.84 4.36
CA GLN A 23 -19.27 -20.28 4.30
C GLN A 23 -18.22 -21.13 3.59
N ALA A 24 -17.16 -20.54 3.02
CA ALA A 24 -16.10 -21.29 2.33
C ALA A 24 -14.90 -21.67 3.24
N GLN A 25 -14.91 -21.30 4.53
CA GLN A 25 -13.82 -21.62 5.46
C GLN A 25 -14.08 -22.81 6.38
N ASP A 26 -15.24 -23.45 6.33
CA ASP A 26 -15.61 -24.53 7.28
C ASP A 26 -15.50 -25.96 6.74
N SER A 27 -14.75 -26.21 5.68
CA SER A 27 -14.64 -27.56 5.11
C SER A 27 -13.22 -28.10 4.88
N ILE A 28 -12.25 -27.72 5.69
CA ILE A 28 -10.98 -28.46 5.79
C ILE A 28 -10.54 -28.51 7.25
N VAL A 29 -11.03 -29.41 8.04
CA VAL A 29 -10.31 -30.09 9.14
C VAL A 29 -11.09 -31.33 9.59
N HIS A 30 -10.72 -32.48 9.13
CA HIS A 30 -10.84 -33.73 9.88
C HIS A 30 -9.62 -34.58 9.56
N ALA A 31 -8.63 -34.54 10.43
CA ALA A 31 -7.73 -35.66 10.70
C ALA A 31 -7.06 -35.46 12.07
N ASP A 32 -7.43 -36.36 12.96
CA ASP A 32 -6.73 -36.85 14.17
C ASP A 32 -6.24 -35.86 15.23
N THR A 33 -7.04 -35.75 16.25
CA THR A 33 -6.74 -35.16 17.55
C THR A 33 -5.99 -36.19 18.41
N THR A 34 -4.71 -35.95 18.71
CA THR A 34 -4.07 -36.51 19.91
C THR A 34 -3.97 -35.43 20.98
N VAL A 35 -4.67 -35.69 22.07
CA VAL A 35 -4.68 -34.84 23.28
C VAL A 35 -3.34 -34.94 23.98
N ILE A 36 -2.66 -33.80 24.19
CA ILE A 36 -1.53 -33.66 25.14
C ILE A 36 -1.97 -32.68 26.23
N THR A 37 -2.02 -33.19 27.46
CA THR A 37 -2.33 -32.48 28.69
C THR A 37 -1.22 -31.53 29.08
N ALA A 38 -1.63 -30.33 29.51
CA ALA A 38 -0.76 -29.30 30.05
C ALA A 38 -0.18 -29.71 31.40
N GLN A 39 1.15 -29.71 31.55
CA GLN A 39 1.83 -29.48 32.83
C GLN A 39 3.18 -28.80 32.63
N ASP A 40 3.39 -27.75 33.46
CA ASP A 40 4.64 -27.07 33.78
C ASP A 40 5.27 -26.13 32.73
N VAL A 41 4.86 -24.86 32.78
CA VAL A 41 5.63 -23.74 32.29
C VAL A 41 6.39 -23.13 33.45
N THR A 42 7.68 -23.42 33.54
CA THR A 42 8.65 -22.66 34.36
C THR A 42 9.14 -21.44 33.57
N VAL A 43 8.89 -20.27 34.17
CA VAL A 43 9.40 -18.98 33.68
C VAL A 43 10.91 -18.88 33.97
N VAL A 44 11.73 -18.68 32.94
CA VAL A 44 13.17 -18.35 33.04
C VAL A 44 13.35 -16.88 32.55
N PRO A 45 14.10 -16.02 33.31
CA PRO A 45 14.27 -14.61 32.97
C PRO A 45 15.26 -14.37 31.80
N PRO A 46 15.19 -13.18 31.15
CA PRO A 46 15.94 -12.91 29.93
C PRO A 46 17.35 -12.37 30.26
N ASP A 47 18.36 -13.19 30.11
CA ASP A 47 19.73 -12.71 29.89
C ASP A 47 20.59 -13.84 29.30
N SER A 48 20.82 -13.73 28.01
CA SER A 48 22.03 -14.07 27.25
C SER A 48 21.72 -14.35 25.77
N LEU A 49 21.83 -13.31 24.96
CA LEU A 49 22.00 -13.44 23.53
C LEU A 49 23.36 -14.08 23.24
N LYS A 50 23.39 -15.36 22.91
CA LYS A 50 24.46 -15.99 22.18
C LYS A 50 23.95 -16.65 20.93
N ALA A 51 24.52 -16.18 19.82
CA ALA A 51 24.65 -16.77 18.49
C ALA A 51 23.56 -17.79 18.08
N ALA A 52 22.72 -17.37 17.14
CA ALA A 52 21.86 -18.28 16.39
C ALA A 52 22.74 -19.25 15.59
N ASP A 53 22.74 -20.51 16.02
CA ASP A 53 23.23 -21.63 15.24
C ASP A 53 22.33 -21.80 14.01
N SER A 54 22.93 -21.71 12.82
CA SER A 54 22.31 -21.96 11.55
C SER A 54 21.77 -23.39 11.54
N LEU A 55 20.45 -23.53 11.42
CA LEU A 55 19.82 -24.79 11.02
C LEU A 55 20.33 -25.15 9.61
N GLN A 56 21.38 -25.95 9.55
CA GLN A 56 21.78 -26.66 8.35
C GLN A 56 20.67 -27.68 8.04
N VAL A 57 19.82 -27.34 7.10
CA VAL A 57 19.03 -28.34 6.37
C VAL A 57 20.06 -29.16 5.61
N MET A 58 20.38 -30.36 6.10
CA MET A 58 21.12 -31.34 5.32
C MET A 58 20.19 -31.81 4.19
N THR A 59 20.23 -31.12 3.05
CA THR A 59 19.84 -31.70 1.79
C THR A 59 20.98 -32.63 1.39
N ASP A 60 20.71 -33.94 1.32
CA ASP A 60 21.57 -34.90 0.63
C ASP A 60 21.66 -34.52 -0.86
N THR A 61 22.43 -33.49 -1.15
CA THR A 61 22.81 -33.16 -2.52
C THR A 61 23.92 -34.13 -2.92
N VAL A 62 23.57 -35.10 -3.77
CA VAL A 62 24.55 -35.87 -4.52
C VAL A 62 25.50 -34.86 -5.19
N PRO A 63 26.82 -34.92 -4.94
CA PRO A 63 27.74 -33.95 -5.53
C PRO A 63 27.55 -33.96 -7.05
N PRO A 64 27.46 -32.80 -7.71
CA PRO A 64 27.22 -32.73 -9.15
C PRO A 64 28.33 -33.50 -9.87
N LYS A 65 27.94 -34.33 -10.82
CA LYS A 65 28.87 -35.12 -11.65
C LYS A 65 29.81 -34.14 -12.36
N LYS A 66 31.11 -34.16 -12.04
CA LYS A 66 32.09 -33.32 -12.72
C LYS A 66 32.10 -33.67 -14.20
N THR A 67 31.67 -32.70 -15.00
CA THR A 67 31.68 -32.79 -16.47
C THR A 67 32.86 -31.97 -17.00
N LYS A 68 33.29 -32.25 -18.21
CA LYS A 68 34.43 -31.58 -18.85
C LYS A 68 33.97 -30.52 -19.82
N VAL A 69 34.73 -29.43 -19.90
CA VAL A 69 34.66 -28.46 -20.98
C VAL A 69 35.38 -29.05 -22.21
N TYR A 70 34.74 -29.02 -23.36
CA TYR A 70 35.27 -29.50 -24.62
C TYR A 70 35.47 -28.33 -25.58
N LEU A 71 36.67 -28.25 -26.19
CA LEU A 71 36.90 -27.39 -27.35
C LEU A 71 36.21 -28.02 -28.56
N ILE A 72 35.32 -27.29 -29.21
CA ILE A 72 34.60 -27.73 -30.40
C ILE A 72 35.27 -27.20 -31.66
N HIS A 73 35.67 -25.91 -31.65
CA HIS A 73 36.26 -25.25 -32.80
C HIS A 73 37.24 -24.15 -32.39
N SER A 74 38.27 -23.95 -33.18
CA SER A 74 39.11 -22.74 -33.25
C SER A 74 39.86 -22.72 -34.59
N ASN A 75 40.14 -21.56 -35.16
CA ASN A 75 40.90 -21.45 -36.40
C ASN A 75 42.35 -21.81 -36.16
N THR A 76 42.94 -21.45 -35.02
CA THR A 76 44.29 -21.77 -34.63
C THR A 76 44.39 -22.22 -33.18
N LEU A 77 45.28 -23.19 -32.92
CA LEU A 77 45.65 -23.65 -31.59
C LEU A 77 47.18 -23.62 -31.50
N SER A 78 47.71 -22.99 -30.46
CA SER A 78 49.16 -22.94 -30.20
C SER A 78 49.47 -23.07 -28.71
N PHE A 79 50.72 -23.42 -28.42
CA PHE A 79 51.25 -23.44 -27.09
C PHE A 79 52.47 -22.50 -27.02
N ASP A 80 52.41 -21.49 -26.22
CA ASP A 80 53.53 -20.62 -25.94
C ASP A 80 53.71 -20.44 -24.43
N LYS A 81 54.76 -21.08 -23.88
CA LYS A 81 55.08 -21.04 -22.47
C LYS A 81 55.51 -19.66 -21.98
N ALA A 82 55.94 -18.78 -22.88
CA ALA A 82 56.28 -17.41 -22.54
C ALA A 82 55.07 -16.50 -22.38
N VAL A 83 53.96 -16.85 -23.04
CA VAL A 83 52.68 -16.06 -22.95
C VAL A 83 51.79 -16.62 -21.84
N LYS A 84 51.55 -17.98 -21.86
CA LYS A 84 50.69 -18.63 -20.86
C LYS A 84 51.14 -20.07 -20.71
N PRO A 85 51.94 -20.41 -19.66
CA PRO A 85 52.67 -21.68 -19.56
C PRO A 85 51.77 -22.92 -19.52
N ASP A 86 50.55 -22.82 -18.98
CA ASP A 86 49.67 -23.95 -18.68
C ASP A 86 48.39 -23.95 -19.54
N ALA A 87 48.30 -23.09 -20.57
CA ALA A 87 47.12 -22.94 -21.40
C ALA A 87 47.36 -23.23 -22.89
N GLN A 88 46.37 -23.76 -23.56
CA GLN A 88 46.21 -23.72 -25.00
C GLN A 88 45.76 -22.33 -25.41
N ILE A 89 46.46 -21.71 -26.35
CA ILE A 89 46.13 -20.40 -26.91
C ILE A 89 45.31 -20.61 -28.20
N LEU A 90 44.07 -20.12 -28.19
CA LEU A 90 43.10 -20.31 -29.25
C LEU A 90 42.75 -18.97 -29.89
N ASN A 91 42.68 -18.92 -31.23
CA ASN A 91 42.29 -17.68 -31.91
C ASN A 91 41.41 -18.03 -33.11
N GLY A 92 40.40 -17.18 -33.31
CA GLY A 92 39.44 -17.16 -34.39
C GLY A 92 38.32 -18.21 -34.24
N ASP A 93 37.09 -17.70 -34.20
CA ASP A 93 35.85 -18.47 -34.14
C ASP A 93 35.89 -19.58 -33.07
N VAL A 94 36.35 -19.24 -31.88
CA VAL A 94 36.52 -20.19 -30.78
C VAL A 94 35.14 -20.60 -30.21
N CYS A 95 34.92 -21.92 -30.13
CA CYS A 95 33.70 -22.49 -29.59
C CYS A 95 34.01 -23.59 -28.57
N PHE A 96 33.48 -23.47 -27.38
CA PHE A 96 33.49 -24.49 -26.33
C PHE A 96 32.08 -25.02 -26.05
N ARG A 97 32.01 -26.25 -25.57
CA ARG A 97 30.78 -26.88 -25.07
C ARG A 97 31.00 -27.43 -23.66
N HIS A 98 30.08 -27.14 -22.75
CA HIS A 98 30.00 -27.78 -21.46
C HIS A 98 28.55 -28.22 -21.20
N ASP A 99 28.29 -29.53 -21.23
CA ASP A 99 26.96 -30.14 -21.21
C ASP A 99 26.06 -29.60 -22.34
N SER A 100 24.96 -28.88 -21.96
CA SER A 100 24.03 -28.22 -22.87
C SER A 100 24.39 -26.79 -23.23
N SER A 101 25.48 -26.24 -22.67
CA SER A 101 25.85 -24.83 -22.87
C SER A 101 26.98 -24.73 -23.89
N TYR A 102 26.92 -23.71 -24.71
CA TYR A 102 27.94 -23.32 -25.68
C TYR A 102 28.52 -21.97 -25.32
N MET A 103 29.82 -21.78 -25.53
CA MET A 103 30.54 -20.54 -25.30
C MET A 103 31.37 -20.20 -26.53
N TYR A 104 31.17 -19.01 -27.07
CA TYR A 104 31.80 -18.49 -28.29
C TYR A 104 32.64 -17.26 -27.96
N CYS A 105 33.77 -17.05 -28.63
CA CYS A 105 34.59 -15.85 -28.48
C CYS A 105 35.59 -15.73 -29.65
N ASP A 106 36.28 -14.59 -29.77
CA ASP A 106 37.31 -14.38 -30.79
C ASP A 106 38.62 -15.08 -30.42
N SER A 107 39.00 -15.07 -29.12
CA SER A 107 40.21 -15.72 -28.65
C SER A 107 40.04 -16.23 -27.20
N ALA A 108 40.80 -17.25 -26.84
CA ALA A 108 40.73 -17.84 -25.51
C ALA A 108 42.05 -18.48 -25.06
N TYR A 109 42.22 -18.55 -23.76
CA TYR A 109 43.16 -19.47 -23.10
C TYR A 109 42.36 -20.62 -22.49
N PHE A 110 42.69 -21.85 -22.88
CA PHE A 110 42.04 -23.04 -22.36
C PHE A 110 43.00 -23.85 -21.47
N PHE A 111 42.62 -24.05 -20.21
CA PHE A 111 43.33 -24.74 -19.16
C PHE A 111 42.71 -26.12 -18.95
N GLU A 112 43.14 -27.10 -19.78
CA GLU A 112 42.56 -28.45 -19.75
C GLU A 112 42.72 -29.16 -18.39
N GLN A 113 43.81 -28.90 -17.66
CA GLN A 113 44.11 -29.54 -16.36
C GLN A 113 43.18 -29.08 -15.27
N THR A 114 42.85 -27.80 -15.25
CA THR A 114 41.93 -27.18 -14.28
C THR A 114 40.49 -27.13 -14.76
N ASN A 115 40.22 -27.63 -16.02
CA ASN A 115 38.90 -27.59 -16.62
C ASN A 115 38.29 -26.17 -16.68
N SER A 116 39.11 -25.17 -17.00
CA SER A 116 38.72 -23.78 -17.05
C SER A 116 39.15 -23.05 -18.31
N LEU A 117 38.58 -21.92 -18.61
CA LEU A 117 38.94 -21.08 -19.74
C LEU A 117 38.85 -19.58 -19.43
N GLU A 118 39.67 -18.78 -20.10
CA GLU A 118 39.53 -17.34 -20.23
C GLU A 118 39.22 -17.02 -21.66
N ALA A 119 38.12 -16.29 -21.92
CA ALA A 119 37.67 -15.93 -23.28
C ALA A 119 37.65 -14.40 -23.40
N PHE A 120 38.00 -13.91 -24.60
CA PHE A 120 38.20 -12.51 -24.89
C PHE A 120 37.49 -12.11 -26.19
N SER A 121 36.86 -10.97 -26.16
CA SER A 121 36.18 -10.31 -27.30
C SER A 121 35.01 -11.12 -27.87
N ASN A 122 33.90 -10.42 -28.04
CA ASN A 122 32.64 -10.97 -28.58
C ASN A 122 32.22 -12.28 -27.88
N VAL A 123 32.39 -12.30 -26.55
CA VAL A 123 31.99 -13.47 -25.75
C VAL A 123 30.47 -13.63 -25.80
N ARG A 124 30.02 -14.85 -26.11
CA ARG A 124 28.62 -15.25 -26.08
C ARG A 124 28.49 -16.62 -25.45
N MET A 125 27.72 -16.72 -24.39
CA MET A 125 27.35 -17.96 -23.73
C MET A 125 25.87 -18.27 -24.00
N GLU A 126 25.55 -19.46 -24.36
CA GLU A 126 24.20 -19.95 -24.63
C GLU A 126 23.85 -21.09 -23.67
N GLN A 127 22.68 -21.05 -23.05
CA GLN A 127 22.15 -22.14 -22.24
C GLN A 127 20.71 -22.45 -22.66
N GLY A 128 20.52 -23.57 -23.35
CA GLY A 128 19.26 -23.87 -24.03
C GLY A 128 18.97 -22.86 -25.13
N ASP A 129 17.68 -22.70 -25.43
CA ASP A 129 17.20 -21.83 -26.52
C ASP A 129 16.73 -20.45 -26.06
N THR A 130 16.80 -20.17 -24.77
CA THR A 130 16.16 -18.98 -24.20
C THR A 130 17.10 -18.08 -23.40
N LEU A 131 18.27 -18.56 -23.00
CA LEU A 131 19.22 -17.79 -22.22
C LEU A 131 20.50 -17.53 -23.00
N PHE A 132 20.80 -16.25 -23.21
CA PHE A 132 22.00 -15.76 -23.87
C PHE A 132 22.72 -14.76 -22.95
N VAL A 133 24.04 -14.95 -22.80
CA VAL A 133 24.87 -14.03 -22.00
C VAL A 133 26.03 -13.57 -22.84
N TYR A 134 26.22 -12.25 -22.95
CA TYR A 134 27.25 -11.59 -23.75
C TYR A 134 28.19 -10.79 -22.83
N GLY A 135 29.41 -10.54 -23.28
CA GLY A 135 30.39 -9.68 -22.64
C GLY A 135 31.69 -9.61 -23.41
N ASP A 136 32.62 -8.78 -22.96
CA ASP A 136 33.94 -8.67 -23.61
C ASP A 136 34.99 -9.59 -23.02
N TYR A 137 34.80 -10.02 -21.76
CA TYR A 137 35.64 -10.96 -21.04
C TYR A 137 34.82 -12.00 -20.30
N LEU A 138 35.27 -13.27 -20.31
CA LEU A 138 34.72 -14.38 -19.53
C LEU A 138 35.86 -15.20 -18.92
N PHE A 139 35.80 -15.40 -17.61
CA PHE A 139 36.45 -16.54 -16.96
C PHE A 139 35.37 -17.59 -16.62
N TYR A 140 35.58 -18.84 -17.05
CA TYR A 140 34.67 -19.94 -16.77
C TYR A 140 35.37 -21.07 -16.06
N ASP A 141 34.87 -21.48 -14.88
CA ASP A 141 35.31 -22.67 -14.16
C ASP A 141 34.34 -23.84 -14.42
N GLY A 142 34.77 -24.79 -15.19
CA GLY A 142 33.97 -25.96 -15.52
C GLY A 142 33.74 -26.94 -14.36
N ASN A 143 34.51 -26.86 -13.26
CA ASN A 143 34.31 -27.73 -12.11
C ASN A 143 33.16 -27.19 -11.20
N THR A 144 33.07 -25.89 -11.02
CA THR A 144 32.02 -25.22 -10.27
C THR A 144 30.85 -24.79 -11.14
N GLN A 145 31.04 -24.75 -12.46
CA GLN A 145 30.10 -24.25 -13.46
C GLN A 145 29.70 -22.79 -13.25
N VAL A 146 30.66 -21.97 -12.83
CA VAL A 146 30.48 -20.52 -12.62
C VAL A 146 31.16 -19.76 -13.75
N ALA A 147 30.43 -18.82 -14.34
CA ALA A 147 30.90 -17.89 -15.34
C ALA A 147 31.04 -16.49 -14.74
N TYR A 148 32.23 -15.90 -14.84
CA TYR A 148 32.54 -14.54 -14.42
C TYR A 148 32.69 -13.66 -15.68
N LEU A 149 31.65 -12.90 -16.01
CA LEU A 149 31.65 -12.01 -17.16
C LEU A 149 31.96 -10.59 -16.72
N ARG A 150 32.71 -9.85 -17.55
CA ARG A 150 33.10 -8.48 -17.30
C ARG A 150 33.04 -7.66 -18.58
N GLU A 151 32.79 -6.36 -18.40
CA GLU A 151 32.74 -5.36 -19.46
C GLU A 151 31.59 -5.60 -20.47
N ASN A 152 30.71 -4.65 -20.59
CA ASN A 152 29.56 -4.65 -21.51
C ASN A 152 28.69 -5.93 -21.41
N VAL A 153 28.44 -6.39 -20.18
CA VAL A 153 27.70 -7.62 -19.96
C VAL A 153 26.22 -7.42 -20.21
N ARG A 154 25.64 -8.34 -21.00
CA ARG A 154 24.20 -8.39 -21.29
C ARG A 154 23.71 -9.83 -21.16
N MET A 155 22.68 -10.04 -20.33
CA MET A 155 22.04 -11.33 -20.14
C MET A 155 20.58 -11.24 -20.61
N GLU A 156 20.21 -12.03 -21.61
CA GLU A 156 18.89 -12.06 -22.24
C GLU A 156 18.15 -13.34 -21.87
N ASN A 157 16.90 -13.20 -21.41
CA ASN A 157 16.00 -14.32 -21.18
C ASN A 157 14.57 -13.95 -21.65
N GLY A 158 14.22 -14.33 -22.85
CA GLY A 158 12.94 -13.98 -23.46
C GLY A 158 12.82 -12.47 -23.66
N GLN A 159 11.88 -11.84 -22.93
CA GLN A 159 11.65 -10.38 -23.01
C GLN A 159 12.41 -9.60 -21.92
N VAL A 160 13.17 -10.28 -21.09
CA VAL A 160 13.93 -9.67 -20.00
C VAL A 160 15.39 -9.59 -20.37
N THR A 161 15.99 -8.41 -20.22
CA THR A 161 17.42 -8.18 -20.45
C THR A 161 18.04 -7.51 -19.23
N LEU A 162 19.10 -8.11 -18.69
CA LEU A 162 19.96 -7.52 -17.66
C LEU A 162 21.21 -6.95 -18.33
N PHE A 163 21.54 -5.69 -18.01
CA PHE A 163 22.76 -5.00 -18.39
C PHE A 163 23.59 -4.71 -17.13
N THR A 164 24.88 -4.97 -17.18
CA THR A 164 25.85 -4.66 -16.09
C THR A 164 27.27 -4.70 -16.62
N ASP A 165 28.23 -4.21 -15.89
CA ASP A 165 29.66 -4.36 -16.22
C ASP A 165 30.30 -5.58 -15.54
N SER A 166 29.65 -6.14 -14.52
CA SER A 166 30.13 -7.31 -13.80
C SER A 166 29.03 -8.31 -13.46
N LEU A 167 29.07 -9.50 -14.05
CA LEU A 167 28.11 -10.58 -13.79
C LEU A 167 28.85 -11.85 -13.38
N ASN A 168 28.44 -12.44 -12.26
CA ASN A 168 28.78 -13.81 -11.91
C ASN A 168 27.55 -14.67 -12.14
N TYR A 169 27.63 -15.63 -13.07
CA TYR A 169 26.52 -16.50 -13.41
C TYR A 169 26.80 -17.93 -12.97
N GLU A 170 26.03 -18.41 -12.01
CA GLU A 170 26.07 -19.77 -11.50
C GLU A 170 25.08 -20.65 -12.27
N ARG A 171 25.58 -21.54 -13.14
CA ARG A 171 24.77 -22.35 -14.04
C ARG A 171 23.90 -23.38 -13.34
N ILE A 172 24.36 -23.95 -12.21
CA ILE A 172 23.62 -24.99 -11.48
C ILE A 172 22.35 -24.43 -10.85
N PRO A 173 22.40 -23.37 -10.00
CA PRO A 173 21.17 -22.73 -9.49
C PRO A 173 20.50 -21.83 -10.53
N ASN A 174 21.12 -21.61 -11.68
CA ASN A 174 20.63 -20.74 -12.77
C ASN A 174 20.36 -19.30 -12.28
N ILE A 175 21.36 -18.68 -11.65
CA ILE A 175 21.26 -17.35 -11.07
C ILE A 175 22.46 -16.49 -11.50
N GLY A 176 22.18 -15.29 -11.98
CA GLY A 176 23.16 -14.25 -12.25
C GLY A 176 23.18 -13.20 -11.15
N TYR A 177 24.37 -12.85 -10.64
CA TYR A 177 24.59 -11.81 -9.63
C TYR A 177 25.40 -10.66 -10.21
N TYR A 178 24.99 -9.42 -9.93
CA TYR A 178 25.77 -8.21 -10.22
C TYR A 178 25.99 -7.37 -8.95
N PHE A 179 27.06 -6.57 -8.90
CA PHE A 179 27.45 -5.83 -7.69
C PHE A 179 28.19 -4.51 -7.94
N GLU A 180 28.12 -3.96 -9.11
CA GLU A 180 28.66 -2.65 -9.48
C GLU A 180 27.66 -1.84 -10.30
N GLY A 181 26.37 -2.06 -10.01
CA GLY A 181 25.26 -1.52 -10.77
C GLY A 181 24.76 -2.46 -11.84
N GLY A 182 23.45 -2.51 -11.99
CA GLY A 182 22.75 -3.28 -13.01
C GLY A 182 21.41 -2.68 -13.36
N LEU A 183 20.99 -2.94 -14.60
CA LEU A 183 19.72 -2.52 -15.14
C LEU A 183 19.01 -3.74 -15.73
N ILE A 184 17.84 -4.08 -15.19
CA ILE A 184 16.93 -5.06 -15.79
C ILE A 184 15.85 -4.31 -16.56
N VAL A 185 15.67 -4.67 -17.81
CA VAL A 185 14.63 -4.11 -18.68
C VAL A 185 13.69 -5.21 -19.10
N ASP A 186 12.40 -4.96 -18.94
CA ASP A 186 11.34 -5.81 -19.49
C ASP A 186 10.42 -5.01 -20.42
N SER A 187 9.24 -5.56 -20.76
CA SER A 187 8.31 -4.92 -21.69
C SER A 187 7.68 -3.63 -21.19
N LEU A 188 7.67 -3.37 -19.87
CA LEU A 188 7.00 -2.24 -19.22
C LEU A 188 7.91 -1.43 -18.33
N ASN A 189 8.87 -2.09 -17.65
CA ASN A 189 9.61 -1.52 -16.56
C ASN A 189 11.13 -1.53 -16.83
N GLN A 190 11.82 -0.54 -16.27
CA GLN A 190 13.27 -0.52 -16.13
C GLN A 190 13.62 -0.49 -14.65
N LEU A 191 14.40 -1.48 -14.19
CA LEU A 191 14.73 -1.65 -12.79
C LEU A 191 16.23 -1.58 -12.61
N SER A 192 16.71 -0.62 -11.84
CA SER A 192 18.13 -0.44 -11.55
C SER A 192 18.41 -0.57 -10.05
N SER A 193 19.61 -1.05 -9.71
CA SER A 193 20.14 -1.07 -8.34
C SER A 193 21.65 -1.21 -8.33
N PHE A 194 22.28 -1.02 -7.16
CA PHE A 194 23.71 -1.23 -7.05
C PHE A 194 24.06 -2.73 -6.97
N TYR A 195 23.30 -3.50 -6.18
CA TYR A 195 23.41 -4.95 -6.10
C TYR A 195 22.13 -5.63 -6.57
N GLY A 196 22.27 -6.78 -7.24
CA GLY A 196 21.10 -7.56 -7.57
C GLY A 196 21.43 -8.94 -8.09
N GLN A 197 20.36 -9.71 -8.23
CA GLN A 197 20.40 -11.04 -8.83
C GLN A 197 19.16 -11.27 -9.69
N TYR A 198 19.32 -12.10 -10.71
CA TYR A 198 18.22 -12.55 -11.57
C TYR A 198 18.28 -14.06 -11.78
N SER A 199 17.15 -14.73 -11.59
CA SER A 199 16.98 -16.14 -11.91
C SER A 199 16.12 -16.31 -13.16
N PRO A 200 16.69 -16.74 -14.29
CA PRO A 200 15.95 -17.03 -15.51
C PRO A 200 14.89 -18.12 -15.38
N GLU A 201 15.08 -19.05 -14.42
CA GLU A 201 14.15 -20.16 -14.19
C GLU A 201 12.91 -19.73 -13.41
N THR A 202 13.11 -19.03 -12.28
CA THR A 202 12.02 -18.59 -11.41
C THR A 202 11.42 -17.25 -11.83
N LYS A 203 12.04 -16.55 -12.80
CA LYS A 203 11.67 -15.20 -13.26
C LYS A 203 11.79 -14.12 -12.18
N LEU A 204 12.43 -14.44 -11.06
CA LEU A 204 12.58 -13.54 -9.91
C LEU A 204 13.87 -12.74 -10.04
N ALA A 205 13.75 -11.43 -9.95
CA ALA A 205 14.83 -10.49 -9.73
C ALA A 205 14.80 -9.96 -8.29
N VAL A 206 15.96 -9.85 -7.67
CA VAL A 206 16.14 -9.28 -6.33
C VAL A 206 17.08 -8.09 -6.45
N PHE A 207 16.68 -6.95 -5.88
CA PHE A 207 17.41 -5.70 -5.95
C PHE A 207 17.71 -5.19 -4.56
N ASN A 208 18.92 -4.70 -4.34
CA ASN A 208 19.36 -4.14 -3.07
C ASN A 208 20.21 -2.90 -3.33
N ASP A 209 20.05 -1.92 -2.47
CA ASP A 209 20.73 -0.62 -2.49
C ASP A 209 20.41 0.24 -3.71
N SER A 210 19.83 1.40 -3.43
CA SER A 210 19.51 2.42 -4.44
C SER A 210 18.61 1.88 -5.56
N VAL A 211 17.58 1.13 -5.17
CA VAL A 211 16.65 0.51 -6.13
C VAL A 211 15.74 1.56 -6.72
N GLN A 212 15.67 1.59 -8.05
CA GLN A 212 14.74 2.43 -8.79
C GLN A 212 13.99 1.58 -9.83
N VAL A 213 12.67 1.68 -9.85
CA VAL A 213 11.79 1.11 -10.88
C VAL A 213 11.18 2.25 -11.67
N GLU A 214 11.47 2.32 -12.95
CA GLU A 214 10.87 3.27 -13.88
C GLU A 214 9.80 2.59 -14.73
N ASN A 215 8.60 3.14 -14.67
CA ASN A 215 7.45 2.75 -15.47
C ASN A 215 6.92 4.03 -16.16
N PRO A 216 6.26 3.98 -17.32
CA PRO A 216 5.69 5.16 -17.95
C PRO A 216 4.77 5.99 -17.05
N ASP A 217 4.11 5.37 -16.06
CA ASP A 217 3.09 6.00 -15.22
C ASP A 217 3.59 6.34 -13.81
N PHE A 218 4.73 5.81 -13.37
CA PHE A 218 5.28 6.04 -12.02
C PHE A 218 6.77 5.74 -11.93
N THR A 219 7.40 6.24 -10.88
CA THR A 219 8.74 5.82 -10.45
C THR A 219 8.68 5.33 -9.01
N LEU A 220 9.23 4.14 -8.75
CA LEU A 220 9.36 3.57 -7.41
C LEU A 220 10.81 3.62 -6.97
N TYR A 221 11.07 4.14 -5.78
CA TYR A 221 12.35 4.12 -5.08
C TYR A 221 12.27 3.21 -3.87
N SER A 222 13.30 2.38 -3.63
CA SER A 222 13.33 1.43 -2.54
C SER A 222 14.76 1.11 -2.10
N ASP A 223 14.92 0.58 -0.90
CA ASP A 223 16.19 -0.01 -0.47
C ASP A 223 16.31 -1.48 -0.89
N THR A 224 15.22 -2.23 -0.80
CA THR A 224 15.17 -3.66 -1.15
C THR A 224 13.84 -3.99 -1.81
N LEU A 225 13.93 -4.63 -2.97
CA LEU A 225 12.79 -5.00 -3.78
C LEU A 225 12.97 -6.38 -4.40
N HIS A 226 11.93 -7.19 -4.40
CA HIS A 226 11.82 -8.37 -5.25
C HIS A 226 10.87 -8.08 -6.40
N TYR A 227 11.22 -8.48 -7.60
CA TYR A 227 10.40 -8.26 -8.78
C TYR A 227 10.22 -9.57 -9.55
N ASP A 228 8.98 -9.96 -9.73
CA ASP A 228 8.63 -11.08 -10.59
C ASP A 228 8.44 -10.56 -12.02
N THR A 229 9.35 -10.95 -12.91
CA THR A 229 9.36 -10.47 -14.30
C THR A 229 8.28 -11.11 -15.20
N GLU A 230 7.56 -12.12 -14.71
CA GLU A 230 6.42 -12.74 -15.39
C GLU A 230 5.10 -12.08 -14.99
N SER A 231 4.80 -12.02 -13.69
CA SER A 231 3.59 -11.39 -13.15
C SER A 231 3.64 -9.87 -13.10
N LYS A 232 4.83 -9.28 -13.22
CA LYS A 232 5.09 -7.83 -13.13
C LYS A 232 4.75 -7.24 -11.75
N VAL A 233 4.85 -8.04 -10.71
CA VAL A 233 4.61 -7.64 -9.33
C VAL A 233 5.92 -7.33 -8.62
N ALA A 234 5.98 -6.13 -8.05
CA ALA A 234 7.05 -5.68 -7.18
C ALA A 234 6.69 -5.95 -5.71
N THR A 235 7.46 -6.77 -5.01
CA THR A 235 7.35 -7.00 -3.56
C THR A 235 8.30 -6.08 -2.84
N ILE A 236 7.76 -5.22 -2.00
CA ILE A 236 8.47 -4.18 -1.25
C ILE A 236 8.90 -4.76 0.10
N LEU A 237 10.19 -4.67 0.42
CA LEU A 237 10.79 -5.24 1.63
C LEU A 237 11.57 -4.22 2.46
N GLY A 238 11.53 -2.95 2.10
CA GLY A 238 12.19 -1.85 2.79
C GLY A 238 11.50 -0.52 2.53
N PRO A 239 11.95 0.58 3.17
CA PRO A 239 11.39 1.91 2.96
C PRO A 239 11.32 2.25 1.47
N SER A 240 10.12 2.59 1.00
CA SER A 240 9.85 2.81 -0.41
C SER A 240 8.91 3.97 -0.64
N VAL A 241 9.13 4.66 -1.76
CA VAL A 241 8.30 5.77 -2.22
C VAL A 241 7.92 5.51 -3.68
N ILE A 242 6.64 5.56 -4.00
CA ILE A 242 6.12 5.46 -5.36
C ILE A 242 5.56 6.83 -5.74
N VAL A 243 6.13 7.44 -6.76
CA VAL A 243 5.75 8.79 -7.24
C VAL A 243 5.09 8.67 -8.60
N SER A 244 3.93 9.29 -8.76
CA SER A 244 3.18 9.37 -10.01
C SER A 244 2.53 10.74 -10.18
N ASP A 245 1.97 11.02 -11.34
CA ASP A 245 1.23 12.26 -11.59
C ASP A 245 -0.02 12.39 -10.71
N SER A 246 -0.61 11.27 -10.28
CA SER A 246 -1.80 11.24 -9.44
C SER A 246 -1.50 11.36 -7.94
N GLY A 247 -0.24 11.16 -7.51
CA GLY A 247 0.12 11.25 -6.10
C GLY A 247 1.35 10.45 -5.72
N THR A 248 1.55 10.32 -4.41
CA THR A 248 2.71 9.64 -3.82
C THR A 248 2.27 8.59 -2.80
N ILE A 249 2.92 7.42 -2.84
CA ILE A 249 2.72 6.35 -1.86
C ILE A 249 4.00 6.19 -1.05
N HIS A 250 3.88 6.17 0.26
CA HIS A 250 4.95 5.84 1.21
C HIS A 250 4.63 4.53 1.91
N THR A 251 5.53 3.58 1.84
CA THR A 251 5.36 2.26 2.47
C THR A 251 6.72 1.64 2.80
N SER A 252 6.76 0.69 3.72
CA SER A 252 7.97 -0.09 4.03
C SER A 252 7.82 -1.57 3.69
N ARG A 253 6.61 -2.03 3.47
CA ARG A 253 6.32 -3.42 3.14
C ARG A 253 5.02 -3.55 2.37
N GLY A 254 4.96 -4.51 1.44
CA GLY A 254 3.77 -4.77 0.65
C GLY A 254 4.11 -5.28 -0.73
N TRP A 255 3.19 -5.11 -1.65
CA TRP A 255 3.41 -5.37 -3.07
C TRP A 255 2.69 -4.34 -3.94
N TYR A 256 3.21 -4.16 -5.14
CA TYR A 256 2.67 -3.30 -6.17
C TYR A 256 2.63 -4.04 -7.51
N ASP A 257 1.45 -4.15 -8.10
CA ASP A 257 1.24 -4.69 -9.45
C ASP A 257 1.40 -3.55 -10.45
N THR A 258 2.46 -3.63 -11.27
CA THR A 258 2.82 -2.57 -12.22
C THR A 258 1.96 -2.56 -13.49
N VAL A 259 1.12 -3.59 -13.68
CA VAL A 259 0.19 -3.70 -14.83
C VAL A 259 -1.19 -3.18 -14.47
N ASN A 260 -1.71 -3.60 -13.31
CA ASN A 260 -3.07 -3.30 -12.87
C ASN A 260 -3.15 -2.07 -11.96
N ASN A 261 -2.01 -1.43 -11.64
CA ASN A 261 -1.93 -0.29 -10.74
C ASN A 261 -2.59 -0.51 -9.38
N THR A 262 -2.53 -1.75 -8.88
CA THR A 262 -3.05 -2.15 -7.57
C THR A 262 -1.93 -2.45 -6.60
N SER A 263 -2.16 -2.18 -5.33
CA SER A 263 -1.19 -2.44 -4.28
C SER A 263 -1.84 -2.90 -2.99
N LEU A 264 -1.09 -3.66 -2.21
CA LEU A 264 -1.33 -3.89 -0.79
C LEU A 264 -0.14 -3.32 -0.04
N LEU A 265 -0.39 -2.32 0.77
CA LEU A 265 0.60 -1.57 1.52
C LEU A 265 0.45 -1.91 3.00
N LEU A 266 1.54 -2.15 3.71
CA LEU A 266 1.55 -2.60 5.09
C LEU A 266 2.42 -1.65 5.95
N ASP A 267 2.35 -1.82 7.28
CA ASP A 267 3.19 -1.11 8.25
C ASP A 267 2.99 0.43 8.28
N GLN A 268 1.74 0.87 8.48
CA GLN A 268 1.35 2.28 8.55
C GLN A 268 1.71 3.08 7.30
N SER A 269 1.29 2.55 6.19
CA SER A 269 1.50 3.19 4.90
C SER A 269 0.63 4.44 4.71
N GLN A 270 1.07 5.28 3.79
CA GLN A 270 0.43 6.55 3.45
C GLN A 270 0.26 6.67 1.94
N VAL A 271 -0.92 7.06 1.50
CA VAL A 271 -1.24 7.39 0.10
C VAL A 271 -1.67 8.84 0.03
N GLU A 272 -0.93 9.64 -0.71
CA GLU A 272 -1.23 11.04 -0.97
C GLU A 272 -1.78 11.19 -2.39
N SER A 273 -2.95 11.80 -2.53
CA SER A 273 -3.58 12.12 -3.82
C SER A 273 -4.19 13.51 -3.75
N GLY A 274 -3.62 14.46 -4.50
CA GLY A 274 -4.00 15.86 -4.43
C GLY A 274 -3.92 16.41 -3.01
N GLU A 275 -5.04 16.91 -2.49
CA GLU A 275 -5.14 17.48 -1.13
C GLU A 275 -5.56 16.43 -0.08
N LYS A 276 -5.57 15.14 -0.44
CA LYS A 276 -6.01 14.07 0.45
C LYS A 276 -4.88 13.13 0.80
N ILE A 277 -4.91 12.66 2.05
CA ILE A 277 -3.93 11.74 2.61
C ILE A 277 -4.70 10.59 3.27
N LEU A 278 -4.48 9.38 2.80
CA LEU A 278 -5.02 8.15 3.36
C LEU A 278 -3.92 7.40 4.11
N ILE A 279 -4.15 7.09 5.37
CA ILE A 279 -3.20 6.40 6.26
C ILE A 279 -3.88 5.17 6.85
N GLY A 280 -3.12 4.09 7.04
CA GLY A 280 -3.59 2.90 7.73
C GLY A 280 -2.51 1.84 7.90
N ASP A 281 -2.77 0.87 8.78
CA ASP A 281 -1.84 -0.23 9.04
C ASP A 281 -1.75 -1.18 7.85
N SER A 282 -2.87 -1.38 7.13
CA SER A 282 -2.94 -2.12 5.87
C SER A 282 -3.87 -1.41 4.91
N ILE A 283 -3.38 -1.07 3.73
CA ILE A 283 -4.13 -0.35 2.69
C ILE A 283 -4.10 -1.18 1.41
N PHE A 284 -5.27 -1.62 0.94
CA PHE A 284 -5.43 -2.03 -0.44
C PHE A 284 -5.78 -0.78 -1.27
N TYR A 285 -4.98 -0.47 -2.28
CA TYR A 285 -5.15 0.74 -3.08
C TYR A 285 -5.15 0.42 -4.57
N ASN A 286 -6.08 1.01 -5.30
CA ASN A 286 -6.13 0.99 -6.75
C ASN A 286 -5.93 2.42 -7.26
N ARG A 287 -4.79 2.67 -7.90
CA ARG A 287 -4.40 4.00 -8.37
C ARG A 287 -5.31 4.53 -9.48
N ASP A 288 -5.79 3.66 -10.39
CA ASP A 288 -6.57 4.08 -11.55
C ASP A 288 -7.96 4.59 -11.16
N THR A 289 -8.51 4.09 -10.07
CA THR A 289 -9.83 4.47 -9.55
C THR A 289 -9.77 5.40 -8.35
N GLY A 290 -8.58 5.60 -7.76
CA GLY A 290 -8.43 6.30 -6.49
C GLY A 290 -9.18 5.62 -5.34
N MET A 291 -9.33 4.29 -5.40
CA MET A 291 -10.04 3.50 -4.40
C MET A 291 -9.04 2.97 -3.37
N GLY A 292 -9.29 3.26 -2.09
CA GLY A 292 -8.56 2.74 -0.95
C GLY A 292 -9.48 2.01 0.04
N GLU A 293 -9.07 0.82 0.46
CA GLU A 293 -9.70 0.06 1.53
C GLU A 293 -8.66 -0.14 2.63
N VAL A 294 -8.99 0.24 3.87
CA VAL A 294 -8.03 0.40 4.96
C VAL A 294 -8.45 -0.44 6.15
N TYR A 295 -7.50 -1.17 6.69
CA TYR A 295 -7.65 -1.98 7.89
C TYR A 295 -6.62 -1.55 8.94
N GLY A 296 -7.09 -1.24 10.13
CA GLY A 296 -6.31 -0.75 11.27
C GLY A 296 -5.92 0.73 11.15
N ASN A 297 -6.28 1.52 12.17
CA ASN A 297 -5.89 2.92 12.34
C ASN A 297 -6.13 3.80 11.09
N MET A 298 -7.27 3.58 10.41
CA MET A 298 -7.63 4.35 9.23
C MET A 298 -7.73 5.83 9.54
N SER A 299 -7.10 6.67 8.73
CA SER A 299 -7.24 8.13 8.76
C SER A 299 -7.26 8.67 7.34
N LEU A 300 -8.35 9.33 6.96
CA LEU A 300 -8.48 10.08 5.72
C LEU A 300 -8.49 11.57 6.06
N ILE A 301 -7.46 12.29 5.63
CA ILE A 301 -7.26 13.72 5.87
C ILE A 301 -7.52 14.45 4.55
N ASP A 302 -8.41 15.43 4.55
CA ASP A 302 -8.62 16.37 3.45
C ASP A 302 -8.10 17.75 3.92
N THR A 303 -6.94 18.14 3.40
CA THR A 303 -6.25 19.36 3.80
C THR A 303 -6.92 20.62 3.24
N ALA A 304 -7.53 20.52 2.05
CA ALA A 304 -8.26 21.62 1.44
C ALA A 304 -9.52 22.00 2.22
N GLN A 305 -10.18 20.98 2.77
CA GLN A 305 -11.46 21.15 3.46
C GLN A 305 -11.32 21.14 4.99
N HIS A 306 -10.11 20.96 5.50
CA HIS A 306 -9.80 20.92 6.92
C HIS A 306 -10.65 19.90 7.68
N VAL A 307 -10.77 18.68 7.15
CA VAL A 307 -11.49 17.57 7.78
C VAL A 307 -10.62 16.33 7.90
N THR A 308 -10.92 15.52 8.90
CA THR A 308 -10.30 14.20 9.10
C THR A 308 -11.38 13.17 9.46
N LEU A 309 -11.41 12.06 8.73
CA LEU A 309 -12.25 10.89 9.03
C LEU A 309 -11.35 9.75 9.51
N GLN A 310 -11.67 9.17 10.66
CA GLN A 310 -10.89 8.10 11.30
C GLN A 310 -11.77 6.92 11.68
N GLY A 311 -11.18 5.71 11.76
CA GLY A 311 -11.82 4.48 12.24
C GLY A 311 -10.83 3.30 12.24
N GLU A 312 -11.24 2.16 12.70
CA GLU A 312 -10.43 0.93 12.61
C GLU A 312 -10.49 0.31 11.22
N TYR A 313 -11.64 0.46 10.55
CA TYR A 313 -11.83 0.05 9.17
C TYR A 313 -12.47 1.18 8.38
N GLY A 314 -12.05 1.36 7.13
CA GLY A 314 -12.64 2.34 6.26
C GLY A 314 -12.39 2.11 4.78
N TYR A 315 -13.12 2.87 4.00
CA TYR A 315 -13.10 2.85 2.55
C TYR A 315 -13.16 4.27 2.01
N TYR A 316 -12.42 4.53 0.97
CA TYR A 316 -12.43 5.79 0.24
C TYR A 316 -12.41 5.53 -1.27
N ASN A 317 -13.18 6.29 -2.02
CA ASN A 317 -13.13 6.28 -3.48
C ASN A 317 -13.15 7.72 -4.01
N GLU A 318 -12.06 8.11 -4.63
CA GLU A 318 -11.85 9.49 -5.09
C GLU A 318 -12.81 9.88 -6.22
N GLN A 319 -13.09 8.97 -7.15
CA GLN A 319 -13.95 9.25 -8.30
C GLN A 319 -15.41 9.49 -7.90
N THR A 320 -15.89 8.80 -6.87
CA THR A 320 -17.28 8.94 -6.38
C THR A 320 -17.39 9.94 -5.24
N GLY A 321 -16.27 10.38 -4.65
CA GLY A 321 -16.25 11.21 -3.47
C GLY A 321 -16.88 10.54 -2.24
N TYR A 322 -16.97 9.20 -2.25
CA TYR A 322 -17.55 8.42 -1.14
C TYR A 322 -16.45 7.97 -0.19
N ALA A 323 -16.69 8.18 1.09
CA ALA A 323 -15.87 7.66 2.17
C ALA A 323 -16.73 7.11 3.30
N PHE A 324 -16.28 6.07 3.96
CA PHE A 324 -16.84 5.67 5.25
C PHE A 324 -15.74 5.16 6.19
N ALA A 325 -16.02 5.25 7.49
CA ALA A 325 -15.23 4.67 8.54
C ALA A 325 -16.15 4.03 9.57
N THR A 326 -15.70 2.92 10.18
CA THR A 326 -16.46 2.20 11.20
C THR A 326 -15.54 1.73 12.33
N ASP A 327 -16.13 1.12 13.36
CA ASP A 327 -15.48 0.71 14.59
C ASP A 327 -14.89 1.90 15.34
N SER A 328 -15.78 2.62 16.05
CA SER A 328 -15.45 3.84 16.79
C SER A 328 -15.03 5.00 15.88
N ALA A 329 -15.75 5.20 14.80
CA ALA A 329 -15.46 6.22 13.82
C ALA A 329 -15.50 7.64 14.41
N ARG A 330 -14.59 8.49 13.95
CA ARG A 330 -14.45 9.89 14.35
C ARG A 330 -14.35 10.78 13.12
N PHE A 331 -15.01 11.91 13.18
CA PHE A 331 -14.89 12.97 12.20
C PHE A 331 -14.50 14.26 12.91
N LEU A 332 -13.47 14.92 12.41
CA LEU A 332 -12.98 16.20 12.92
C LEU A 332 -13.10 17.23 11.80
N GLU A 333 -13.62 18.41 12.14
CA GLU A 333 -13.67 19.56 11.23
C GLU A 333 -13.09 20.76 11.95
N TYR A 334 -12.10 21.43 11.36
CA TYR A 334 -11.29 22.47 12.01
C TYR A 334 -11.14 23.74 11.13
N SER A 335 -12.09 23.95 10.20
CA SER A 335 -12.04 25.08 9.27
C SER A 335 -12.36 26.43 9.91
N GLN A 336 -13.03 26.45 11.07
CA GLN A 336 -13.66 27.65 11.63
C GLN A 336 -13.07 28.18 12.97
N GLY A 337 -11.84 27.81 13.29
CA GLY A 337 -11.16 28.23 14.51
C GLY A 337 -11.45 27.33 15.72
N ASP A 338 -12.66 26.76 15.84
CA ASP A 338 -13.04 25.74 16.81
C ASP A 338 -13.24 24.40 16.13
N THR A 339 -12.75 23.33 16.73
CA THR A 339 -12.87 22.00 16.17
C THR A 339 -14.23 21.37 16.52
N LEU A 340 -14.95 20.92 15.50
CA LEU A 340 -16.08 20.01 15.66
C LEU A 340 -15.56 18.58 15.77
N PHE A 341 -15.87 17.91 16.86
CA PHE A 341 -15.64 16.49 17.07
C PHE A 341 -16.96 15.73 16.91
N LEU A 342 -17.01 14.78 16.00
CA LEU A 342 -18.15 13.87 15.83
C LEU A 342 -17.66 12.44 16.01
N HIS A 343 -18.36 11.68 16.82
CA HIS A 343 -18.10 10.26 17.06
C HIS A 343 -19.38 9.44 16.84
N ALA A 344 -19.23 8.29 16.21
CA ALA A 344 -20.29 7.29 16.02
C ALA A 344 -19.66 5.90 15.84
N ASP A 345 -20.48 4.85 15.82
CA ASP A 345 -20.02 3.53 15.40
C ASP A 345 -19.57 3.58 13.94
N THR A 346 -20.40 4.12 13.07
CA THR A 346 -20.14 4.24 11.63
C THR A 346 -20.40 5.67 11.16
N LEU A 347 -19.47 6.20 10.37
CA LEU A 347 -19.57 7.49 9.69
C LEU A 347 -19.48 7.29 8.17
N GLN A 348 -20.33 7.95 7.44
CA GLN A 348 -20.33 7.99 5.98
C GLN A 348 -20.26 9.43 5.51
N MET A 349 -19.49 9.67 4.47
CA MET A 349 -19.37 10.96 3.81
C MET A 349 -19.48 10.78 2.29
N VAL A 350 -20.27 11.60 1.65
CA VAL A 350 -20.38 11.66 0.19
C VAL A 350 -20.17 13.09 -0.24
N THR A 351 -19.26 13.31 -1.17
CA THR A 351 -19.10 14.61 -1.85
C THR A 351 -19.96 14.61 -3.12
N VAL A 352 -20.91 15.52 -3.20
CA VAL A 352 -21.82 15.66 -4.34
C VAL A 352 -21.43 16.88 -5.16
N ASP A 353 -21.24 16.68 -6.48
CA ASP A 353 -20.87 17.74 -7.44
C ASP A 353 -19.59 18.51 -7.05
N SER A 354 -18.67 17.85 -6.33
CA SER A 354 -17.41 18.42 -5.81
C SER A 354 -17.59 19.67 -4.91
N VAL A 355 -18.81 20.00 -4.52
CA VAL A 355 -19.15 21.22 -3.77
C VAL A 355 -19.86 20.91 -2.45
N TYR A 356 -20.79 19.99 -2.44
CA TYR A 356 -21.63 19.67 -1.29
C TYR A 356 -21.23 18.35 -0.67
N ARG A 357 -21.35 18.28 0.65
CA ARG A 357 -21.13 17.04 1.40
C ARG A 357 -22.40 16.61 2.12
N GLU A 358 -22.66 15.33 2.10
CA GLU A 358 -23.63 14.68 2.98
C GLU A 358 -22.85 13.79 3.94
N ILE A 359 -23.02 14.04 5.25
CA ILE A 359 -22.41 13.27 6.32
C ILE A 359 -23.53 12.54 7.04
N LYS A 360 -23.38 11.23 7.22
CA LYS A 360 -24.30 10.38 7.99
C LYS A 360 -23.53 9.68 9.08
N ALA A 361 -24.08 9.70 10.27
CA ALA A 361 -23.54 9.03 11.46
C ALA A 361 -24.58 8.06 12.01
N TYR A 362 -24.15 6.87 12.34
CA TYR A 362 -25.01 5.79 12.81
C TYR A 362 -24.50 5.21 14.10
N TYR A 363 -25.42 4.96 15.01
CA TYR A 363 -25.29 4.33 16.31
C TYR A 363 -24.39 5.04 17.31
N GLY A 364 -25.01 5.52 18.38
CA GLY A 364 -24.34 6.16 19.52
C GLY A 364 -23.63 7.45 19.16
N VAL A 365 -24.25 8.26 18.33
CA VAL A 365 -23.70 9.51 17.83
C VAL A 365 -23.51 10.50 18.96
N ARG A 366 -22.33 11.11 19.02
CA ARG A 366 -21.96 12.20 19.94
C ARG A 366 -21.16 13.22 19.17
N PHE A 367 -21.50 14.49 19.35
CA PHE A 367 -20.68 15.55 18.79
C PHE A 367 -20.42 16.64 19.84
N TYR A 368 -19.33 17.30 19.67
CA TYR A 368 -18.88 18.41 20.51
C TYR A 368 -18.25 19.51 19.67
N ARG A 369 -18.72 20.72 19.86
CA ARG A 369 -18.10 21.99 19.52
C ARG A 369 -18.29 22.90 20.72
N ILE A 370 -17.47 23.95 20.90
CA ILE A 370 -17.50 24.77 22.11
C ILE A 370 -18.87 25.40 22.43
N ASP A 371 -19.62 25.75 21.39
CA ASP A 371 -20.95 26.38 21.46
C ASP A 371 -22.11 25.38 21.41
N MET A 372 -21.84 24.10 21.04
CA MET A 372 -22.87 23.11 20.78
C MET A 372 -22.40 21.70 21.09
N GLN A 373 -23.22 20.93 21.78
CA GLN A 373 -22.97 19.53 22.08
C GLN A 373 -24.24 18.71 21.84
N GLY A 374 -24.13 17.47 21.40
CA GLY A 374 -25.30 16.65 21.18
C GLY A 374 -25.04 15.17 21.23
N VAL A 375 -26.10 14.43 21.54
CA VAL A 375 -26.15 12.98 21.47
C VAL A 375 -27.43 12.54 20.79
N CYS A 376 -27.37 11.47 20.00
CA CYS A 376 -28.53 10.83 19.37
C CYS A 376 -28.14 9.41 18.91
N ASP A 377 -29.09 8.65 18.38
CA ASP A 377 -28.79 7.37 17.76
C ASP A 377 -28.17 7.54 16.39
N SER A 378 -28.77 8.38 15.57
CA SER A 378 -28.28 8.66 14.23
C SER A 378 -28.39 10.14 13.85
N MET A 379 -27.55 10.57 12.91
CA MET A 379 -27.44 11.96 12.49
C MET A 379 -27.21 12.05 10.98
N GLN A 380 -27.75 13.09 10.36
CA GLN A 380 -27.49 13.43 8.98
C GLN A 380 -27.22 14.94 8.88
N PHE A 381 -26.14 15.31 8.21
CA PHE A 381 -25.80 16.68 7.90
C PHE A 381 -25.63 16.87 6.40
N ASN A 382 -26.25 17.88 5.84
CA ASN A 382 -26.10 18.24 4.42
C ASN A 382 -25.60 19.68 4.33
N THR A 383 -24.41 19.87 3.76
CA THR A 383 -23.81 21.21 3.63
C THR A 383 -24.50 22.10 2.61
N ARG A 384 -25.32 21.55 1.68
CA ARG A 384 -26.08 22.33 0.70
C ARG A 384 -27.18 23.15 1.37
N ASP A 385 -27.91 22.50 2.26
CA ASP A 385 -29.06 23.11 2.94
C ASP A 385 -28.68 23.67 4.30
N SER A 386 -27.44 23.40 4.76
CA SER A 386 -26.90 23.74 6.08
C SER A 386 -27.80 23.29 7.22
N VAL A 387 -28.42 22.09 7.07
CA VAL A 387 -29.31 21.52 8.09
C VAL A 387 -28.72 20.21 8.63
N LEU A 388 -28.63 20.14 9.97
CA LEU A 388 -28.24 18.94 10.69
C LEU A 388 -29.48 18.34 11.35
N TYR A 389 -29.78 17.07 11.01
CA TYR A 389 -30.86 16.30 11.62
C TYR A 389 -30.29 15.30 12.63
N MET A 390 -30.88 15.31 13.83
CA MET A 390 -30.61 14.32 14.89
C MET A 390 -31.87 13.49 15.10
N TYR A 391 -31.73 12.17 15.07
CA TYR A 391 -32.85 11.22 15.14
C TYR A 391 -32.76 10.35 16.38
N THR A 392 -33.91 9.89 16.84
CA THR A 392 -34.09 8.93 17.93
C THR A 392 -33.55 9.43 19.27
N GLU A 393 -34.44 10.03 20.03
CA GLU A 393 -34.17 10.58 21.36
C GLU A 393 -32.98 11.58 21.45
N PRO A 394 -32.86 12.52 20.49
CA PRO A 394 -31.76 13.46 20.49
C PRO A 394 -31.81 14.37 21.69
N VAL A 395 -30.62 14.68 22.25
CA VAL A 395 -30.42 15.73 23.23
C VAL A 395 -29.37 16.68 22.67
N LEU A 396 -29.73 17.97 22.63
CA LEU A 396 -28.86 19.05 22.21
C LEU A 396 -28.61 20.00 23.38
N TRP A 397 -27.35 20.32 23.64
CA TRP A 397 -26.96 21.37 24.60
C TRP A 397 -26.31 22.53 23.86
N ASN A 398 -26.74 23.74 24.22
CA ASN A 398 -26.14 24.98 23.78
C ASN A 398 -26.08 25.94 24.96
N GLU A 399 -24.86 26.19 25.45
CA GLU A 399 -24.64 27.01 26.65
C GLU A 399 -25.52 26.62 27.84
N GLN A 400 -26.57 27.40 28.13
CA GLN A 400 -27.51 27.21 29.25
C GLN A 400 -28.78 26.43 28.84
N TYR A 401 -28.91 26.06 27.57
CA TYR A 401 -30.12 25.40 27.02
C TYR A 401 -29.87 23.93 26.78
N GLN A 402 -30.88 23.14 27.12
CA GLN A 402 -30.99 21.73 26.75
C GLN A 402 -32.30 21.53 25.98
N LEU A 403 -32.21 20.94 24.81
CA LEU A 403 -33.34 20.58 23.98
C LEU A 403 -33.43 19.06 23.85
N TYR A 404 -34.65 18.53 23.87
CA TYR A 404 -34.95 17.12 23.75
C TYR A 404 -36.24 16.92 22.94
N GLY A 405 -36.34 15.85 22.14
CA GLY A 405 -37.54 15.50 21.40
C GLY A 405 -37.36 14.17 20.67
N ASP A 406 -38.23 13.89 19.68
CA ASP A 406 -38.10 12.74 18.81
C ASP A 406 -37.05 12.99 17.71
N THR A 407 -37.10 14.17 17.12
CA THR A 407 -36.18 14.64 16.11
C THR A 407 -35.80 16.11 16.39
N ILE A 408 -34.52 16.44 16.21
CA ILE A 408 -34.05 17.85 16.26
C ILE A 408 -33.42 18.18 14.91
N ALA A 409 -33.93 19.24 14.26
CA ALA A 409 -33.33 19.82 13.06
C ALA A 409 -32.66 21.16 13.42
N ILE A 410 -31.34 21.25 13.22
CA ILE A 410 -30.54 22.44 13.49
C ILE A 410 -30.24 23.13 12.17
N TYR A 411 -30.71 24.37 12.03
CA TYR A 411 -30.47 25.21 10.86
C TYR A 411 -29.31 26.14 11.14
N MET A 412 -28.32 26.08 10.27
CA MET A 412 -27.09 26.87 10.39
C MET A 412 -26.99 27.90 9.27
N ASN A 413 -26.40 29.06 9.60
CA ASN A 413 -26.04 30.06 8.63
C ASN A 413 -24.54 30.32 8.73
N ASP A 414 -23.82 30.08 7.61
CA ASP A 414 -22.35 30.12 7.48
C ASP A 414 -21.63 29.32 8.58
N SER A 415 -21.52 29.86 9.80
CA SER A 415 -20.78 29.22 10.90
C SER A 415 -21.54 29.21 12.21
N THR A 416 -22.76 29.77 12.26
CA THR A 416 -23.53 29.89 13.48
C THR A 416 -24.86 29.17 13.39
N ILE A 417 -25.37 28.73 14.54
CA ILE A 417 -26.74 28.18 14.62
C ILE A 417 -27.73 29.34 14.55
N GLU A 418 -28.64 29.28 13.56
CA GLU A 418 -29.74 30.23 13.46
C GLU A 418 -30.89 29.83 14.40
N TYR A 419 -31.37 28.61 14.26
CA TYR A 419 -32.37 28.05 15.18
C TYR A 419 -32.33 26.51 15.15
N ALA A 420 -32.84 25.90 16.23
CA ALA A 420 -33.13 24.47 16.29
C ALA A 420 -34.67 24.28 16.35
N HIS A 421 -35.15 23.33 15.52
CA HIS A 421 -36.53 22.87 15.48
C HIS A 421 -36.64 21.50 16.13
N VAL A 422 -37.22 21.40 17.28
CA VAL A 422 -37.52 20.15 17.97
C VAL A 422 -38.90 19.67 17.51
N ILE A 423 -38.96 18.50 16.94
CA ILE A 423 -40.14 17.94 16.31
C ILE A 423 -40.61 16.74 17.12
N GLN A 424 -41.85 16.78 17.54
CA GLN A 424 -42.55 15.82 18.40
C GLN A 424 -41.92 15.66 19.79
N PHE A 425 -42.78 15.62 20.81
CA PHE A 425 -42.40 15.49 22.22
C PHE A 425 -41.40 16.54 22.69
N ALA A 426 -41.45 17.73 22.12
CA ALA A 426 -40.48 18.79 22.35
C ALA A 426 -40.42 19.24 23.84
N PHE A 427 -39.20 19.25 24.36
CA PHE A 427 -38.92 19.74 25.70
C PHE A 427 -37.66 20.62 25.67
N ALA A 428 -37.71 21.75 26.32
CA ALA A 428 -36.57 22.64 26.50
C ALA A 428 -36.40 22.98 27.98
N ALA A 429 -35.17 22.97 28.46
CA ALA A 429 -34.78 23.44 29.77
C ALA A 429 -33.73 24.54 29.64
N GLN A 430 -33.87 25.63 30.39
CA GLN A 430 -32.89 26.71 30.51
C GLN A 430 -32.40 26.79 31.92
N HIS A 431 -31.08 26.70 32.13
CA HIS A 431 -30.46 26.95 33.42
C HIS A 431 -30.42 28.45 33.67
N VAL A 432 -31.06 28.91 34.74
CA VAL A 432 -31.17 30.35 35.09
C VAL A 432 -30.17 30.72 36.17
N ASP A 433 -30.11 29.93 37.26
CA ASP A 433 -29.12 30.03 38.31
C ASP A 433 -28.92 28.68 39.01
N SER A 434 -28.10 28.64 40.06
CA SER A 434 -27.68 27.41 40.74
C SER A 434 -28.82 26.46 41.18
N SER A 435 -30.07 26.94 41.21
CA SER A 435 -31.21 26.20 41.75
C SER A 435 -32.46 26.19 40.83
N TYR A 436 -32.50 27.01 39.80
CA TYR A 436 -33.71 27.25 39.02
C TYR A 436 -33.52 26.96 37.55
N TYR A 437 -34.53 26.28 36.97
CA TYR A 437 -34.62 25.95 35.54
C TYR A 437 -35.97 26.44 34.99
N ASN A 438 -35.94 27.20 33.92
CA ASN A 438 -37.13 27.38 33.10
C ASN A 438 -37.35 26.15 32.27
N GLN A 439 -38.58 25.66 32.17
CA GLN A 439 -38.95 24.48 31.40
C GLN A 439 -40.10 24.77 30.48
N LEU A 440 -40.01 24.33 29.26
CA LEU A 440 -41.04 24.41 28.23
C LEU A 440 -41.29 23.04 27.61
N LYS A 441 -42.56 22.64 27.50
CA LYS A 441 -42.96 21.38 26.86
C LYS A 441 -44.04 21.66 25.82
N GLY A 442 -43.91 21.05 24.67
CA GLY A 442 -44.85 21.18 23.54
C GLY A 442 -44.81 20.00 22.63
N ASN A 443 -45.55 20.04 21.56
CA ASN A 443 -45.45 19.07 20.48
C ASN A 443 -44.27 19.42 19.55
N ASP A 444 -44.19 20.69 19.22
CA ASP A 444 -43.10 21.28 18.43
C ASP A 444 -42.55 22.53 19.14
N LEU A 445 -41.22 22.74 19.00
CA LEU A 445 -40.56 23.91 19.59
C LEU A 445 -39.49 24.44 18.64
N LYS A 446 -39.43 25.73 18.44
CA LYS A 446 -38.35 26.42 17.75
C LYS A 446 -37.55 27.26 18.72
N ALA A 447 -36.26 26.98 18.89
CA ALA A 447 -35.32 27.74 19.69
C ALA A 447 -34.42 28.56 18.77
N TYR A 448 -34.47 29.90 18.87
CA TYR A 448 -33.62 30.81 18.12
C TYR A 448 -32.40 31.20 18.95
N PHE A 449 -31.23 31.01 18.39
CA PHE A 449 -29.96 31.37 19.01
C PHE A 449 -29.52 32.72 18.45
N LEU A 450 -29.93 33.81 19.15
CA LEU A 450 -29.54 35.16 18.79
C LEU A 450 -28.06 35.34 19.17
N SER A 451 -27.17 35.51 18.21
CA SER A 451 -25.84 36.00 18.48
C SER A 451 -25.96 37.35 19.22
N LEU A 452 -25.32 37.47 20.37
CA LEU A 452 -25.22 38.73 21.12
C LEU A 452 -24.35 39.75 20.36
N ILE A 453 -24.87 40.23 19.22
CA ILE A 453 -24.40 41.49 18.67
C ILE A 453 -25.09 42.56 19.51
N HIS A 454 -24.33 43.19 20.42
CA HIS A 454 -24.62 44.38 21.14
C HIS A 454 -26.01 45.02 20.88
N ILE A 455 -26.99 44.67 21.71
CA ILE A 455 -28.13 45.53 21.89
C ILE A 455 -27.61 46.70 22.70
N SER A 456 -27.21 47.78 22.02
CA SER A 456 -27.05 49.08 22.68
C SER A 456 -28.35 49.40 23.34
N GLU A 457 -28.35 49.59 24.70
CA GLU A 457 -29.52 50.01 25.44
C GLU A 457 -30.14 51.23 24.75
N PRO A 458 -31.47 51.29 24.59
CA PRO A 458 -32.12 52.48 24.11
C PRO A 458 -31.86 53.58 25.12
N THR A 459 -31.21 54.63 24.69
CA THR A 459 -30.98 55.88 25.46
C THR A 459 -32.27 56.31 26.11
N ARG A 460 -32.36 56.23 27.46
CA ARG A 460 -33.42 56.82 28.23
C ARG A 460 -33.42 58.35 27.97
N HIS A 461 -34.33 58.80 27.16
CA HIS A 461 -34.69 60.25 27.21
C HIS A 461 -35.30 60.57 28.53
N SER A 462 -34.55 61.26 29.39
CA SER A 462 -35.07 61.90 30.54
C SER A 462 -35.97 63.09 30.12
N LEU A 463 -37.27 62.91 30.28
CA LEU A 463 -38.19 64.09 30.29
C LEU A 463 -38.01 64.80 31.61
N ILE A 464 -37.47 66.03 31.55
CA ILE A 464 -37.49 66.99 32.58
C ILE A 464 -38.79 67.81 32.46
N SER A 465 -39.61 67.84 33.45
CA SER A 465 -40.54 68.90 33.75
C SER A 465 -40.62 69.14 35.25
#